data_a664c4b6eec8930cfaf3e49131001caa
#
_entry.id   a664c4b6eec8930cfaf3e49131001caa
#
_cell.length_a   1.000
_cell.length_b   1.000
_cell.length_c   1.000
_cell.angle_alpha   90.00
_cell.angle_beta   90.00
_cell.angle_gamma   90.00
#
_symmetry.space_group_name_H-M   'P 1'
#
loop_
_entity.id
_entity.type
_entity.pdbx_description
1 polymer ?
#
loop_
_entity_poly.entity_id
_entity_poly.type
_entity_poly.pdbx_seq_one_letter_code
_entity_poly.pdbx_strand_id
1 'polypeptide(L)'
;MDQIKPVIDEGQFHFGENKVQEAVSKWQDFKEENKAINLHLLGPLQSNKVKKVFGIFDYIHSLDRNSLAEKISDEVQKKGFCPKLFIQVNTGLEQQKAGIEPEKLNELIKTTRSFMDLNIVGLMCIPPINDAAETHFKFLKKLADENGLLELSMGMSSDYIEAIKCGATYVRVGTAIFGLRH
;
A
#
# COMPACT_ATOMS: atom_id res chain seq x y z
N MET A 1 21.06 -4.14 -2.44
CA MET A 1 21.08 -2.81 -3.11
C MET A 1 21.55 -2.88 -4.56
N ASP A 2 22.38 -3.83 -4.94
CA ASP A 2 22.97 -3.90 -6.29
C ASP A 2 21.97 -3.97 -7.44
N GLN A 3 20.83 -4.64 -7.23
CA GLN A 3 19.75 -4.69 -8.21
C GLN A 3 18.87 -3.44 -8.23
N ILE A 4 18.89 -2.63 -7.17
CA ILE A 4 18.03 -1.44 -7.03
C ILE A 4 18.68 -0.20 -7.64
N LYS A 5 20.01 -0.03 -7.45
CA LYS A 5 20.72 1.14 -8.00
C LYS A 5 20.51 1.36 -9.49
N PRO A 6 20.63 0.34 -10.38
CA PRO A 6 20.36 0.54 -11.80
C PRO A 6 18.93 1.04 -12.09
N VAL A 7 17.94 0.62 -11.29
CA VAL A 7 16.55 1.04 -11.45
C VAL A 7 16.36 2.51 -11.01
N ILE A 8 17.09 2.95 -9.99
CA ILE A 8 17.14 4.36 -9.59
C ILE A 8 17.80 5.22 -10.66
N ASP A 9 18.88 4.75 -11.27
CA ASP A 9 19.61 5.46 -12.33
C ASP A 9 18.74 5.69 -13.57
N GLU A 10 17.76 4.79 -13.82
CA GLU A 10 16.71 4.94 -14.84
C GLU A 10 15.56 5.89 -14.42
N GLY A 11 15.64 6.53 -13.26
CA GLY A 11 14.69 7.54 -12.79
C GLY A 11 13.50 6.98 -11.99
N GLN A 12 13.56 5.73 -11.53
CA GLN A 12 12.51 5.18 -10.65
C GLN A 12 12.79 5.51 -9.18
N PHE A 13 11.85 6.21 -8.55
CA PHE A 13 11.98 6.65 -7.16
C PHE A 13 10.93 6.05 -6.21
N HIS A 14 10.02 5.21 -6.69
CA HIS A 14 9.03 4.53 -5.87
C HIS A 14 9.36 3.04 -5.75
N PHE A 15 9.60 2.57 -4.52
CA PHE A 15 9.96 1.17 -4.25
C PHE A 15 9.04 0.56 -3.21
N GLY A 16 8.65 -0.71 -3.43
CA GLY A 16 7.74 -1.45 -2.56
C GLY A 16 8.45 -2.54 -1.77
N GLU A 17 8.12 -2.64 -0.48
CA GLU A 17 8.60 -3.69 0.42
C GLU A 17 7.43 -4.39 1.11
N ASN A 18 7.58 -5.70 1.34
CA ASN A 18 6.53 -6.49 1.98
C ASN A 18 6.72 -6.64 3.49
N LYS A 19 7.96 -6.48 3.99
CA LYS A 19 8.30 -6.73 5.40
C LYS A 19 9.03 -5.56 6.00
N VAL A 20 8.49 -5.02 7.09
CA VAL A 20 9.03 -3.85 7.78
C VAL A 20 10.49 -4.04 8.20
N GLN A 21 10.84 -5.19 8.80
CA GLN A 21 12.20 -5.40 9.32
C GLN A 21 13.26 -5.48 8.22
N GLU A 22 12.95 -6.19 7.12
CA GLU A 22 13.83 -6.27 5.95
C GLU A 22 14.01 -4.89 5.30
N ALA A 23 12.92 -4.11 5.23
CA ALA A 23 12.97 -2.76 4.70
C ALA A 23 13.85 -1.84 5.56
N VAL A 24 13.69 -1.85 6.88
CA VAL A 24 14.50 -1.02 7.79
C VAL A 24 15.99 -1.28 7.60
N SER A 25 16.40 -2.56 7.64
CA SER A 25 17.82 -2.91 7.49
C SER A 25 18.39 -2.60 6.10
N LYS A 26 17.55 -2.56 5.06
CA LYS A 26 17.96 -2.34 3.67
C LYS A 26 17.99 -0.86 3.28
N TRP A 27 17.01 -0.09 3.76
CA TRP A 27 16.74 1.24 3.23
C TRP A 27 17.10 2.38 4.17
N GLN A 28 17.32 2.13 5.47
CA GLN A 28 17.46 3.20 6.45
C GLN A 28 18.59 4.17 6.05
N ASP A 29 19.82 3.69 5.96
CA ASP A 29 20.96 4.52 5.63
C ASP A 29 20.87 5.07 4.19
N PHE A 30 20.45 4.22 3.25
CA PHE A 30 20.34 4.61 1.84
C PHE A 30 19.30 5.72 1.62
N LYS A 31 18.18 5.69 2.31
CA LYS A 31 17.13 6.72 2.19
C LYS A 31 17.53 8.03 2.86
N GLU A 32 18.37 8.01 3.90
CA GLU A 32 18.91 9.21 4.52
C GLU A 32 19.77 10.01 3.52
N GLU A 33 20.50 9.33 2.68
CA GLU A 33 21.35 9.93 1.63
C GLU A 33 20.54 10.28 0.36
N ASN A 34 19.43 9.58 0.10
CA ASN A 34 18.64 9.68 -1.14
C ASN A 34 17.19 10.09 -0.84
N LYS A 35 16.96 11.37 -0.51
CA LYS A 35 15.66 11.91 -0.08
C LYS A 35 14.54 11.84 -1.15
N ALA A 36 14.89 11.65 -2.42
CA ALA A 36 13.91 11.52 -3.49
C ALA A 36 13.19 10.15 -3.47
N ILE A 37 13.73 9.16 -2.77
CA ILE A 37 13.14 7.82 -2.69
C ILE A 37 11.85 7.83 -1.87
N ASN A 38 10.79 7.31 -2.46
CA ASN A 38 9.52 7.03 -1.81
C ASN A 38 9.38 5.53 -1.54
N LEU A 39 9.30 5.16 -0.28
CA LEU A 39 9.19 3.76 0.11
C LEU A 39 7.76 3.40 0.49
N HIS A 40 7.24 2.32 -0.09
CA HIS A 40 5.89 1.82 0.09
C HIS A 40 5.89 0.51 0.86
N LEU A 41 5.14 0.44 1.97
CA LEU A 41 4.83 -0.83 2.63
C LEU A 41 3.62 -1.46 1.95
N LEU A 42 3.85 -2.58 1.27
CA LEU A 42 2.82 -3.33 0.51
C LEU A 42 2.26 -4.51 1.31
N GLY A 43 3.09 -5.13 2.15
CA GLY A 43 2.71 -6.28 2.96
C GLY A 43 1.93 -5.91 4.22
N PRO A 44 1.32 -6.90 4.89
CA PRO A 44 0.49 -6.69 6.07
C PRO A 44 1.30 -6.05 7.21
N LEU A 45 0.70 -5.04 7.86
CA LEU A 45 1.30 -4.34 8.98
C LEU A 45 0.71 -4.86 10.30
N GLN A 46 1.56 -5.46 11.12
CA GLN A 46 1.23 -5.80 12.50
C GLN A 46 1.25 -4.55 13.37
N SER A 47 0.27 -4.41 14.27
CA SER A 47 0.12 -3.22 15.14
C SER A 47 1.37 -2.94 16.01
N ASN A 48 2.09 -3.97 16.46
CA ASN A 48 3.33 -3.83 17.22
C ASN A 48 4.54 -3.39 16.39
N LYS A 49 4.42 -3.34 15.06
CA LYS A 49 5.47 -2.87 14.14
C LYS A 49 5.25 -1.44 13.64
N VAL A 50 4.10 -0.82 13.94
CA VAL A 50 3.73 0.52 13.44
C VAL A 50 4.83 1.53 13.74
N LYS A 51 5.37 1.58 14.96
CA LYS A 51 6.44 2.50 15.34
C LYS A 51 7.68 2.43 14.42
N LYS A 52 8.00 1.23 13.87
CA LYS A 52 9.17 1.03 13.00
C LYS A 52 8.94 1.50 11.56
N VAL A 53 7.68 1.73 11.19
CA VAL A 53 7.32 2.20 9.83
C VAL A 53 7.59 3.70 9.70
N PHE A 54 7.41 4.46 10.80
CA PHE A 54 7.59 5.90 10.79
C PHE A 54 9.07 6.29 10.64
N GLY A 55 9.32 7.20 9.70
CA GLY A 55 10.67 7.66 9.35
C GLY A 55 11.31 6.87 8.21
N ILE A 56 10.71 5.74 7.79
CA ILE A 56 11.23 4.95 6.68
C ILE A 56 10.25 4.85 5.51
N PHE A 57 8.96 4.62 5.80
CA PHE A 57 7.93 4.50 4.78
C PHE A 57 7.17 5.82 4.57
N ASP A 58 6.99 6.20 3.32
CA ASP A 58 6.18 7.34 2.90
C ASP A 58 4.73 6.93 2.62
N TYR A 59 4.53 5.64 2.30
CA TYR A 59 3.23 5.06 1.96
C TYR A 59 3.00 3.74 2.70
N ILE A 60 1.77 3.50 3.15
CA ILE A 60 1.32 2.21 3.71
C ILE A 60 0.09 1.77 2.91
N HIS A 61 0.15 0.60 2.27
CA HIS A 61 -0.92 0.08 1.41
C HIS A 61 -1.83 -0.94 2.09
N SER A 62 -1.57 -1.28 3.34
CA SER A 62 -2.17 -2.41 4.04
C SER A 62 -3.01 -2.03 5.26
N LEU A 63 -3.60 -0.84 5.27
CA LEU A 63 -4.56 -0.47 6.30
C LEU A 63 -5.88 -1.21 6.06
N ASP A 64 -6.29 -2.06 7.01
CA ASP A 64 -7.44 -2.97 6.84
C ASP A 64 -8.39 -3.05 8.05
N ARG A 65 -8.11 -2.32 9.14
CA ARG A 65 -8.89 -2.38 10.37
C ARG A 65 -8.70 -1.17 11.30
N ASN A 66 -9.71 -0.89 12.11
CA ASN A 66 -9.69 0.23 13.06
C ASN A 66 -8.52 0.15 14.06
N SER A 67 -8.24 -1.02 14.63
CA SER A 67 -7.17 -1.18 15.62
C SER A 67 -5.76 -0.87 15.08
N LEU A 68 -5.55 -1.04 13.77
CA LEU A 68 -4.32 -0.62 13.11
C LEU A 68 -4.32 0.89 12.86
N ALA A 69 -5.46 1.45 12.43
CA ALA A 69 -5.62 2.89 12.25
C ALA A 69 -5.38 3.68 13.54
N GLU A 70 -5.88 3.20 14.67
CA GLU A 70 -5.63 3.78 16.01
C GLU A 70 -4.13 3.83 16.33
N LYS A 71 -3.41 2.72 16.08
CA LYS A 71 -1.96 2.68 16.30
C LYS A 71 -1.17 3.60 15.38
N ILE A 72 -1.61 3.75 14.14
CA ILE A 72 -1.02 4.71 13.21
C ILE A 72 -1.30 6.14 13.71
N SER A 73 -2.53 6.45 14.09
CA SER A 73 -2.91 7.76 14.64
C SER A 73 -2.10 8.12 15.89
N ASP A 74 -1.92 7.18 16.82
CA ASP A 74 -1.06 7.37 18.00
C ASP A 74 0.38 7.78 17.63
N GLU A 75 0.95 7.18 16.58
CA GLU A 75 2.31 7.52 16.12
C GLU A 75 2.33 8.82 15.30
N VAL A 76 1.29 9.12 14.52
CA VAL A 76 1.14 10.41 13.83
C VAL A 76 1.17 11.56 14.83
N GLN A 77 0.40 11.47 15.92
CA GLN A 77 0.37 12.50 16.98
C GLN A 77 1.74 12.69 17.63
N LYS A 78 2.51 11.61 17.84
CA LYS A 78 3.85 11.70 18.43
C LYS A 78 4.91 12.24 17.49
N LYS A 79 4.78 11.97 16.18
CA LYS A 79 5.81 12.28 15.18
C LYS A 79 5.53 13.55 14.39
N GLY A 80 4.28 14.05 14.39
CA GLY A 80 3.85 15.20 13.59
C GLY A 80 3.87 14.93 12.07
N PHE A 81 3.85 13.67 11.65
CA PHE A 81 3.89 13.25 10.25
C PHE A 81 2.96 12.06 10.04
N CYS A 82 2.17 12.09 8.98
CA CYS A 82 1.32 10.97 8.56
C CYS A 82 1.77 10.47 7.19
N PRO A 83 2.18 9.20 7.05
CA PRO A 83 2.41 8.61 5.74
C PRO A 83 1.11 8.60 4.94
N LYS A 84 1.19 8.53 3.62
CA LYS A 84 0.01 8.34 2.77
C LYS A 84 -0.52 6.91 2.93
N LEU A 85 -1.82 6.78 3.20
CA LEU A 85 -2.44 5.50 3.53
C LEU A 85 -3.40 5.05 2.44
N PHE A 86 -3.26 3.80 2.02
CA PHE A 86 -4.26 3.08 1.24
C PHE A 86 -5.00 2.10 2.15
N ILE A 87 -6.31 2.05 2.02
CA ILE A 87 -7.09 1.00 2.65
C ILE A 87 -7.07 -0.23 1.74
N GLN A 88 -6.60 -1.35 2.27
CA GLN A 88 -6.64 -2.63 1.58
C GLN A 88 -8.04 -3.22 1.68
N VAL A 89 -8.65 -3.49 0.52
CA VAL A 89 -9.99 -4.08 0.40
C VAL A 89 -9.87 -5.54 -0.04
N ASN A 90 -10.56 -6.44 0.65
CA ASN A 90 -10.70 -7.84 0.28
C ASN A 90 -11.84 -7.98 -0.74
N THR A 91 -11.56 -7.70 -1.99
CA THR A 91 -12.54 -7.70 -3.08
C THR A 91 -13.09 -9.07 -3.44
N GLY A 92 -12.41 -10.15 -3.06
CA GLY A 92 -12.82 -11.53 -3.29
C GLY A 92 -13.52 -12.19 -2.09
N LEU A 93 -13.64 -11.49 -0.96
CA LEU A 93 -14.22 -12.01 0.29
C LEU A 93 -13.58 -13.32 0.78
N GLU A 94 -12.30 -13.53 0.48
CA GLU A 94 -11.55 -14.73 0.90
C GLU A 94 -11.15 -14.59 2.38
N GLN A 95 -11.67 -15.46 3.25
CA GLN A 95 -11.48 -15.38 4.71
C GLN A 95 -10.01 -15.37 5.17
N GLN A 96 -9.13 -16.00 4.39
CA GLN A 96 -7.69 -16.11 4.70
C GLN A 96 -6.85 -14.93 4.19
N LYS A 97 -7.43 -14.01 3.41
CA LYS A 97 -6.72 -12.85 2.86
C LYS A 97 -6.89 -11.61 3.73
N ALA A 98 -5.83 -10.81 3.76
CA ALA A 98 -5.87 -9.49 4.37
C ALA A 98 -6.75 -8.53 3.55
N GLY A 99 -7.24 -7.49 4.19
CA GLY A 99 -8.11 -6.47 3.62
C GLY A 99 -9.46 -6.42 4.31
N ILE A 100 -10.02 -5.22 4.38
CA ILE A 100 -11.36 -5.02 4.93
C ILE A 100 -12.42 -5.51 3.94
N GLU A 101 -13.51 -6.05 4.45
CA GLU A 101 -14.69 -6.38 3.65
C GLU A 101 -15.28 -5.10 3.03
N PRO A 102 -15.70 -5.10 1.75
CA PRO A 102 -16.23 -3.93 1.08
C PRO A 102 -17.38 -3.23 1.83
N GLU A 103 -18.22 -3.98 2.50
CA GLU A 103 -19.36 -3.47 3.27
C GLU A 103 -18.93 -2.61 4.48
N LYS A 104 -17.75 -2.88 5.04
CA LYS A 104 -17.19 -2.16 6.19
C LYS A 104 -16.29 -0.98 5.79
N LEU A 105 -16.03 -0.81 4.48
CA LEU A 105 -15.07 0.19 3.97
C LEU A 105 -15.50 1.61 4.34
N ASN A 106 -16.76 1.96 4.12
CA ASN A 106 -17.28 3.32 4.35
C ASN A 106 -17.15 3.72 5.83
N GLU A 107 -17.38 2.78 6.75
CA GLU A 107 -17.21 3.01 8.19
C GLU A 107 -15.73 3.27 8.53
N LEU A 108 -14.81 2.46 8.00
CA LEU A 108 -13.39 2.64 8.23
C LEU A 108 -12.90 3.98 7.66
N ILE A 109 -13.31 4.37 6.45
CA ILE A 109 -12.95 5.67 5.86
C ILE A 109 -13.46 6.82 6.74
N LYS A 110 -14.72 6.77 7.18
CA LYS A 110 -15.29 7.78 8.05
C LYS A 110 -14.51 7.89 9.37
N THR A 111 -14.24 6.76 10.00
CA THR A 111 -13.51 6.73 11.27
C THR A 111 -12.10 7.30 11.11
N THR A 112 -11.38 6.87 10.10
CA THR A 112 -9.98 7.28 9.87
C THR A 112 -9.83 8.74 9.48
N ARG A 113 -10.74 9.28 8.66
CA ARG A 113 -10.70 10.68 8.21
C ARG A 113 -11.26 11.65 9.25
N SER A 114 -12.43 11.34 9.83
CA SER A 114 -13.16 12.30 10.66
C SER A 114 -12.73 12.29 12.13
N PHE A 115 -12.27 11.17 12.65
CA PHE A 115 -11.92 11.04 14.07
C PHE A 115 -10.41 10.89 14.32
N MET A 116 -9.66 10.42 13.35
CA MET A 116 -8.22 10.16 13.49
C MET A 116 -7.34 11.09 12.64
N ASP A 117 -7.93 11.90 11.76
CA ASP A 117 -7.25 12.81 10.84
C ASP A 117 -6.11 12.14 10.05
N LEU A 118 -6.36 10.90 9.60
CA LEU A 118 -5.39 10.12 8.84
C LEU A 118 -5.44 10.47 7.34
N ASN A 119 -4.29 10.53 6.70
CA ASN A 119 -4.15 10.85 5.28
C ASN A 119 -4.49 9.64 4.39
N ILE A 120 -5.78 9.34 4.24
CA ILE A 120 -6.26 8.28 3.34
C ILE A 120 -6.31 8.82 1.92
N VAL A 121 -5.42 8.31 1.06
CA VAL A 121 -5.28 8.77 -0.34
C VAL A 121 -5.98 7.87 -1.35
N GLY A 122 -6.17 6.57 -1.03
CA GLY A 122 -6.71 5.63 -1.99
C GLY A 122 -7.05 4.26 -1.43
N LEU A 123 -7.36 3.35 -2.36
CA LEU A 123 -7.65 1.95 -2.07
C LEU A 123 -6.60 1.02 -2.68
N MET A 124 -6.44 -0.15 -2.09
CA MET A 124 -5.58 -1.22 -2.59
C MET A 124 -6.32 -2.53 -2.63
N CYS A 125 -6.09 -3.36 -3.65
CA CYS A 125 -6.51 -4.76 -3.64
C CYS A 125 -5.45 -5.70 -4.23
N ILE A 126 -5.59 -6.97 -3.85
CA ILE A 126 -4.92 -8.12 -4.46
C ILE A 126 -6.03 -9.10 -4.83
N PRO A 127 -6.41 -9.20 -6.11
CA PRO A 127 -7.47 -10.10 -6.56
C PRO A 127 -7.22 -11.57 -6.19
N PRO A 128 -8.27 -12.41 -6.11
CA PRO A 128 -8.12 -13.85 -6.07
C PRO A 128 -7.38 -14.36 -7.31
N ILE A 129 -6.54 -15.40 -7.12
CA ILE A 129 -5.69 -15.95 -8.20
C ILE A 129 -6.54 -16.57 -9.32
N ASN A 130 -7.69 -17.14 -8.97
CA ASN A 130 -8.53 -17.92 -9.90
C ASN A 130 -9.67 -17.08 -10.51
N ASP A 131 -9.77 -15.80 -10.16
CA ASP A 131 -10.79 -14.90 -10.67
C ASP A 131 -10.24 -13.96 -11.74
N ALA A 132 -11.14 -13.42 -12.57
CA ALA A 132 -10.78 -12.38 -13.52
C ALA A 132 -10.38 -11.09 -12.78
N ALA A 133 -9.09 -10.76 -12.77
CA ALA A 133 -8.55 -9.61 -12.04
C ALA A 133 -9.25 -8.30 -12.43
N GLU A 134 -9.62 -8.14 -13.69
CA GLU A 134 -10.33 -6.96 -14.20
C GLU A 134 -11.63 -6.65 -13.45
N THR A 135 -12.39 -7.69 -13.05
CA THR A 135 -13.63 -7.52 -12.28
C THR A 135 -13.35 -6.86 -10.93
N HIS A 136 -12.30 -7.30 -10.26
CA HIS A 136 -11.88 -6.76 -8.96
C HIS A 136 -11.31 -5.35 -9.08
N PHE A 137 -10.57 -5.05 -10.16
CA PHE A 137 -10.05 -3.71 -10.42
C PHE A 137 -11.17 -2.70 -10.68
N LYS A 138 -12.16 -3.05 -11.52
CA LYS A 138 -13.35 -2.23 -11.75
C LYS A 138 -14.17 -2.02 -10.48
N PHE A 139 -14.28 -3.06 -9.66
CA PHE A 139 -14.97 -2.97 -8.38
C PHE A 139 -14.23 -2.04 -7.40
N LEU A 140 -12.91 -2.16 -7.28
CA LEU A 140 -12.10 -1.27 -6.45
C LEU A 140 -12.22 0.19 -6.92
N LYS A 141 -12.18 0.43 -8.23
CA LYS A 141 -12.36 1.76 -8.83
C LYS A 141 -13.72 2.36 -8.45
N LYS A 142 -14.79 1.58 -8.58
CA LYS A 142 -16.13 2.01 -8.17
C LYS A 142 -16.16 2.42 -6.69
N LEU A 143 -15.62 1.59 -5.79
CA LEU A 143 -15.56 1.89 -4.36
C LEU A 143 -14.75 3.18 -4.07
N ALA A 144 -13.66 3.40 -4.79
CA ALA A 144 -12.85 4.61 -4.66
C ALA A 144 -13.63 5.86 -5.09
N ASP A 145 -14.32 5.79 -6.23
CA ASP A 145 -15.12 6.90 -6.77
C ASP A 145 -16.26 7.27 -5.82
N GLU A 146 -16.98 6.28 -5.27
CA GLU A 146 -18.06 6.46 -4.29
C GLU A 146 -17.57 7.14 -3.00
N ASN A 147 -16.27 7.01 -2.69
CA ASN A 147 -15.65 7.58 -1.48
C ASN A 147 -14.77 8.81 -1.75
N GLY A 148 -14.75 9.33 -2.99
CA GLY A 148 -13.92 10.47 -3.37
C GLY A 148 -12.42 10.23 -3.19
N LEU A 149 -11.97 8.98 -3.41
CA LEU A 149 -10.58 8.57 -3.36
C LEU A 149 -9.99 8.52 -4.78
N LEU A 150 -8.82 9.12 -4.97
CA LEU A 150 -8.24 9.28 -6.30
C LEU A 150 -7.19 8.25 -6.65
N GLU A 151 -6.55 7.64 -5.65
CA GLU A 151 -5.43 6.75 -5.87
C GLU A 151 -5.82 5.28 -5.75
N LEU A 152 -5.32 4.45 -6.69
CA LEU A 152 -5.60 3.02 -6.77
C LEU A 152 -4.30 2.24 -6.86
N SER A 153 -4.00 1.44 -5.83
CA SER A 153 -2.89 0.50 -5.82
C SER A 153 -3.39 -0.89 -6.17
N MET A 154 -3.23 -1.28 -7.43
CA MET A 154 -3.68 -2.57 -7.94
C MET A 154 -2.84 -2.97 -9.16
N GLY A 155 -2.77 -4.27 -9.46
CA GLY A 155 -1.95 -4.82 -10.53
C GLY A 155 -0.54 -5.20 -10.08
N MET A 156 -0.15 -6.42 -10.45
CA MET A 156 1.16 -7.01 -10.22
C MET A 156 1.78 -7.44 -11.56
N SER A 157 2.92 -8.10 -11.56
CA SER A 157 3.66 -8.49 -12.77
C SER A 157 2.82 -9.25 -13.81
N SER A 158 1.76 -9.96 -13.40
CA SER A 158 0.91 -10.75 -14.29
C SER A 158 -0.28 -9.98 -14.87
N ASP A 159 -0.75 -8.92 -14.22
CA ASP A 159 -2.04 -8.27 -14.51
C ASP A 159 -2.00 -6.72 -14.46
N TYR A 160 -0.80 -6.12 -14.42
CA TYR A 160 -0.66 -4.66 -14.32
C TYR A 160 -1.21 -3.91 -15.54
N ILE A 161 -1.21 -4.53 -16.72
CA ILE A 161 -1.75 -3.90 -17.95
C ILE A 161 -3.27 -3.73 -17.83
N GLU A 162 -3.96 -4.77 -17.35
CA GLU A 162 -5.40 -4.72 -17.06
C GLU A 162 -5.72 -3.70 -15.96
N ALA A 163 -4.88 -3.67 -14.91
CA ALA A 163 -5.04 -2.72 -13.82
C ALA A 163 -4.92 -1.26 -14.33
N ILE A 164 -3.97 -0.96 -15.21
CA ILE A 164 -3.80 0.38 -15.81
C ILE A 164 -5.06 0.76 -16.60
N LYS A 165 -5.60 -0.16 -17.41
CA LYS A 165 -6.85 0.07 -18.16
C LYS A 165 -8.04 0.35 -17.25
N CYS A 166 -8.02 -0.19 -16.03
CA CYS A 166 -9.04 0.04 -14.99
C CYS A 166 -8.75 1.27 -14.11
N GLY A 167 -7.69 2.06 -14.40
CA GLY A 167 -7.38 3.30 -13.72
C GLY A 167 -6.41 3.17 -12.54
N ALA A 168 -5.56 2.13 -12.49
CA ALA A 168 -4.50 2.04 -11.48
C ALA A 168 -3.58 3.27 -11.54
N THR A 169 -3.31 3.86 -10.38
CA THR A 169 -2.32 4.93 -10.21
C THR A 169 -0.99 4.39 -9.72
N TYR A 170 -1.01 3.24 -9.06
CA TYR A 170 0.17 2.47 -8.65
C TYR A 170 0.03 1.01 -9.08
N VAL A 171 1.03 0.51 -9.80
CA VAL A 171 1.22 -0.91 -10.09
C VAL A 171 2.42 -1.45 -9.31
N ARG A 172 2.43 -2.73 -8.98
CA ARG A 172 3.44 -3.36 -8.13
C ARG A 172 4.20 -4.42 -8.92
N VAL A 173 5.17 -3.99 -9.70
CA VAL A 173 5.96 -4.85 -10.58
C VAL A 173 7.27 -5.24 -9.89
N GLY A 174 7.43 -6.51 -9.58
CA GLY A 174 8.63 -7.03 -8.94
C GLY A 174 9.32 -8.08 -9.81
N THR A 175 8.69 -9.23 -10.01
CA THR A 175 9.28 -10.37 -10.70
C THR A 175 9.71 -10.08 -12.14
N ALA A 176 8.98 -9.20 -12.84
CA ALA A 176 9.32 -8.82 -14.21
C ALA A 176 10.57 -7.92 -14.29
N ILE A 177 10.95 -7.24 -13.19
CA ILE A 177 12.13 -6.36 -13.12
C ILE A 177 13.30 -7.08 -12.44
N PHE A 178 13.07 -7.72 -11.29
CA PHE A 178 14.10 -8.28 -10.42
C PHE A 178 14.29 -9.79 -10.54
N GLY A 179 13.46 -10.48 -11.35
CA GLY A 179 13.45 -11.93 -11.45
C GLY A 179 12.72 -12.62 -10.29
N LEU A 180 12.76 -13.95 -10.31
CA LEU A 180 12.20 -14.77 -9.23
C LEU A 180 13.03 -14.61 -7.94
N ARG A 181 12.34 -14.59 -6.81
CA ARG A 181 13.02 -14.63 -5.49
C ARG A 181 13.59 -16.03 -5.26
N HIS A 182 14.88 -16.11 -5.03
CA HIS A 182 15.57 -17.32 -4.59
C HIS A 182 15.51 -17.45 -3.08
#